data_4d369e77da4d41090b92c0087e64f274
#
_entry.id   4d369e77da4d41090b92c0087e64f274
#
_cell.length_a   1.000
_cell.length_b   1.000
_cell.length_c   1.000
_cell.angle_alpha   90.00
_cell.angle_beta   90.00
_cell.angle_gamma   90.00
#
_symmetry.space_group_name_H-M   'P 1'
#
loop_
_entity.id
_entity.type
_entity.pdbx_description
1 polymer ?
#
loop_
_entity_poly.entity_id
_entity_poly.type
_entity_poly.pdbx_seq_one_letter_code
_entity_poly.pdbx_strand_id
1 'polypeptide(L)'
;MKSNSTTRAVLLHLLFLLGSIYATDNEKKRYDGYRLYKVFVSDTTGLELLRNMYDDDGYHLWHPPSINNTAEVMIAPAKIQEFMEKVNGSRLEPELMMDDVQRYIDDENPRGNVRGGFDWLGYHRLDSIYSWLDSLVTQYPKIVKPITGGSSYEGRSIRGVKISYKEGNPGIFIEGGIHAREWISPAVVTYVLNELILSDDSRVRYMAESYDWYIFPVFNPDGYEYTHTTNRLWRKTRRPSGRGCYGADPNRNWNFHWGGTSRNPCSEIYPGEKAFSETETRTMSRYIDSIHDKIFSYVAFHSYSQLLLIPYGHTNKRISNYNDLFQIGNYSINALLKRYGTRYKVGNIVDVICKYIIQIKLRYQNVASGSSMDWVRGTYNIPVTYTYELRDTGRYGFILPASQIIPTAKETLDSLVVMFQQLQIAHTVEK
;
A
#
# COMPACT_ATOMS: atom_id res chain seq x y z
N MET A 1 -21.00 69.27 0.52
CA MET A 1 -20.88 67.86 0.84
C MET A 1 -20.76 67.05 -0.44
N LYS A 2 -19.54 66.79 -0.90
CA LYS A 2 -19.24 65.79 -1.95
C LYS A 2 -18.18 64.90 -1.37
N SER A 3 -18.60 63.72 -0.97
CA SER A 3 -17.69 62.68 -0.37
C SER A 3 -17.89 61.38 -1.08
N ASN A 4 -16.78 60.80 -1.53
CA ASN A 4 -16.47 59.39 -1.56
C ASN A 4 -17.15 58.49 -2.61
N SER A 5 -16.92 58.76 -3.91
CA SER A 5 -17.10 57.72 -4.93
C SER A 5 -15.80 56.97 -5.27
N THR A 6 -14.64 57.60 -5.05
CA THR A 6 -13.31 57.03 -5.37
C THR A 6 -12.85 55.94 -4.39
N THR A 7 -13.22 56.04 -3.12
CA THR A 7 -12.79 55.05 -2.11
C THR A 7 -13.53 53.68 -2.22
N ARG A 8 -14.76 53.70 -2.72
CA ARG A 8 -15.51 52.42 -2.96
C ARG A 8 -15.00 51.66 -4.16
N ALA A 9 -14.54 52.34 -5.22
CA ALA A 9 -14.00 51.68 -6.41
C ALA A 9 -12.66 50.99 -6.14
N VAL A 10 -11.81 51.56 -5.31
CA VAL A 10 -10.50 51.00 -4.93
C VAL A 10 -10.68 49.78 -4.01
N LEU A 11 -11.65 49.78 -3.07
CA LEU A 11 -11.93 48.65 -2.21
C LEU A 11 -12.52 47.45 -2.99
N LEU A 12 -13.38 47.69 -4.00
CA LEU A 12 -13.90 46.62 -4.85
C LEU A 12 -12.81 46.02 -5.75
N HIS A 13 -11.86 46.82 -6.25
CA HIS A 13 -10.76 46.27 -7.05
C HIS A 13 -9.75 45.49 -6.19
N LEU A 14 -9.51 45.90 -4.95
CA LEU A 14 -8.68 45.12 -4.01
C LEU A 14 -9.34 43.80 -3.56
N LEU A 15 -10.64 43.75 -3.39
CA LEU A 15 -11.39 42.52 -3.11
C LEU A 15 -11.44 41.55 -4.31
N PHE A 16 -11.47 42.07 -5.54
CA PHE A 16 -11.36 41.25 -6.75
C PHE A 16 -9.93 40.71 -6.96
N LEU A 17 -8.90 41.47 -6.65
CA LEU A 17 -7.50 41.02 -6.71
C LEU A 17 -7.15 40.02 -5.58
N LEU A 18 -7.74 40.13 -4.39
CA LEU A 18 -7.57 39.19 -3.30
C LEU A 18 -8.39 37.89 -3.53
N GLY A 19 -9.52 37.97 -4.22
CA GLY A 19 -10.32 36.80 -4.64
C GLY A 19 -9.66 35.98 -5.74
N SER A 20 -8.80 36.57 -6.57
CA SER A 20 -8.08 35.87 -7.65
C SER A 20 -6.78 35.17 -7.18
N ILE A 21 -6.37 35.34 -5.93
CA ILE A 21 -5.16 34.70 -5.36
C ILE A 21 -5.50 33.38 -4.65
N TYR A 22 -6.77 33.06 -4.43
CA TYR A 22 -7.20 31.81 -3.78
C TYR A 22 -7.99 30.84 -4.67
N ALA A 23 -8.01 31.07 -5.98
CA ALA A 23 -8.41 30.05 -6.93
C ALA A 23 -7.14 29.39 -7.49
N THR A 24 -6.39 28.66 -6.69
CA THR A 24 -5.59 27.58 -7.21
C THR A 24 -6.60 26.51 -7.61
N ASP A 25 -6.98 26.48 -8.88
CA ASP A 25 -7.52 25.29 -9.50
C ASP A 25 -6.61 24.13 -9.09
N ASN A 26 -7.11 23.27 -8.23
CA ASN A 26 -6.49 21.98 -7.95
C ASN A 26 -6.69 21.10 -9.18
N GLU A 27 -6.04 21.47 -10.29
CA GLU A 27 -6.01 20.61 -11.46
C GLU A 27 -5.39 19.27 -11.06
N LYS A 28 -6.11 18.20 -11.33
CA LYS A 28 -5.65 16.85 -11.08
C LYS A 28 -4.35 16.63 -11.86
N LYS A 29 -3.28 16.21 -11.19
CA LYS A 29 -2.00 15.93 -11.85
C LYS A 29 -2.20 14.92 -12.96
N ARG A 30 -1.78 15.27 -14.18
CA ARG A 30 -1.84 14.41 -15.34
C ARG A 30 -0.47 13.85 -15.68
N TYR A 31 -0.48 12.71 -16.35
CA TYR A 31 0.71 11.96 -16.75
C TYR A 31 0.71 11.69 -18.27
N ASP A 32 0.21 12.67 -19.05
CA ASP A 32 0.18 12.59 -20.52
C ASP A 32 1.60 12.46 -21.08
N GLY A 33 1.79 11.47 -21.92
CA GLY A 33 3.07 11.17 -22.56
C GLY A 33 4.16 10.63 -21.63
N TYR A 34 3.90 10.46 -20.32
CA TYR A 34 4.80 9.68 -19.45
C TYR A 34 4.83 8.23 -19.91
N ARG A 35 6.02 7.64 -19.93
CA ARG A 35 6.22 6.25 -20.32
C ARG A 35 6.74 5.41 -19.17
N LEU A 36 6.25 4.17 -19.07
CA LEU A 36 6.76 3.19 -18.12
C LEU A 36 7.65 2.20 -18.86
N TYR A 37 8.89 2.07 -18.39
CA TYR A 37 9.85 1.10 -18.89
C TYR A 37 10.19 0.08 -17.81
N LYS A 38 10.30 -1.18 -18.22
CA LYS A 38 10.86 -2.28 -17.45
C LYS A 38 12.29 -2.51 -17.89
N VAL A 39 13.22 -2.60 -16.94
CA VAL A 39 14.65 -2.68 -17.22
C VAL A 39 15.26 -3.81 -16.40
N PHE A 40 15.86 -4.80 -17.06
CA PHE A 40 16.60 -5.85 -16.37
C PHE A 40 17.99 -5.34 -15.98
N VAL A 41 18.36 -5.52 -14.70
CA VAL A 41 19.62 -5.03 -14.12
C VAL A 41 20.59 -6.20 -13.97
N SER A 42 21.51 -6.36 -14.92
CA SER A 42 22.46 -7.48 -14.93
C SER A 42 23.73 -7.23 -14.09
N ASP A 43 24.12 -5.96 -13.88
CA ASP A 43 25.38 -5.60 -13.26
C ASP A 43 25.30 -4.35 -12.36
N THR A 44 26.42 -4.03 -11.70
CA THR A 44 26.53 -2.88 -10.78
C THR A 44 26.47 -1.55 -11.49
N THR A 45 26.94 -1.45 -12.73
CA THR A 45 26.92 -0.20 -13.51
C THR A 45 25.49 0.20 -13.84
N GLY A 46 24.69 -0.74 -14.34
CA GLY A 46 23.26 -0.53 -14.57
C GLY A 46 22.48 -0.23 -13.30
N LEU A 47 22.84 -0.89 -12.19
CA LEU A 47 22.25 -0.62 -10.88
C LEU A 47 22.50 0.82 -10.41
N GLU A 48 23.74 1.30 -10.51
CA GLU A 48 24.12 2.66 -10.11
C GLU A 48 23.48 3.71 -11.02
N LEU A 49 23.41 3.45 -12.32
CA LEU A 49 22.73 4.33 -13.27
C LEU A 49 21.27 4.55 -12.87
N LEU A 50 20.51 3.47 -12.62
CA LEU A 50 19.10 3.58 -12.24
C LEU A 50 18.92 4.18 -10.84
N ARG A 51 19.83 3.93 -9.91
CA ARG A 51 19.80 4.53 -8.56
C ARG A 51 19.98 6.03 -8.58
N ASN A 52 20.86 6.54 -9.42
CA ASN A 52 21.09 7.99 -9.57
C ASN A 52 19.85 8.72 -10.11
N MET A 53 18.88 8.00 -10.69
CA MET A 53 17.60 8.57 -11.13
C MET A 53 16.57 8.69 -10.00
N TYR A 54 16.81 8.14 -8.80
CA TYR A 54 15.82 8.14 -7.70
C TYR A 54 15.45 9.53 -7.20
N ASP A 55 16.41 10.45 -7.22
CA ASP A 55 16.23 11.82 -6.73
C ASP A 55 16.24 12.85 -7.87
N ASP A 56 16.18 12.40 -9.14
CA ASP A 56 16.15 13.27 -10.32
C ASP A 56 14.68 13.49 -10.77
N ASP A 57 14.30 14.74 -10.95
CA ASP A 57 12.96 15.11 -11.37
C ASP A 57 12.64 14.53 -12.76
N GLY A 58 11.46 13.94 -12.87
CA GLY A 58 10.97 13.32 -14.10
C GLY A 58 11.26 11.83 -14.22
N TYR A 59 11.91 11.22 -13.21
CA TYR A 59 12.03 9.77 -13.07
C TYR A 59 11.31 9.30 -11.82
N HIS A 60 10.45 8.30 -11.96
CA HIS A 60 9.70 7.72 -10.84
C HIS A 60 9.85 6.20 -10.87
N LEU A 61 10.58 5.65 -9.91
CA LEU A 61 10.75 4.21 -9.80
C LEU A 61 9.51 3.57 -9.17
N TRP A 62 8.83 2.74 -9.93
CA TRP A 62 7.70 1.95 -9.45
C TRP A 62 8.19 0.69 -8.74
N HIS A 63 9.22 0.05 -9.31
CA HIS A 63 9.92 -1.06 -8.67
C HIS A 63 11.42 -0.72 -8.55
N PRO A 64 12.01 -0.81 -7.35
CA PRO A 64 13.41 -0.42 -7.14
C PRO A 64 14.39 -1.35 -7.86
N PRO A 65 15.51 -0.81 -8.39
CA PRO A 65 16.52 -1.61 -9.07
C PRO A 65 17.29 -2.49 -8.10
N SER A 66 17.48 -3.75 -8.47
CA SER A 66 18.39 -4.69 -7.82
C SER A 66 19.03 -5.63 -8.84
N ILE A 67 20.27 -6.10 -8.59
CA ILE A 67 20.99 -6.95 -9.55
C ILE A 67 20.24 -8.27 -9.77
N ASN A 68 20.24 -8.74 -11.01
CA ASN A 68 19.51 -9.91 -11.51
C ASN A 68 18.00 -9.85 -11.29
N ASN A 69 17.46 -8.64 -11.28
CA ASN A 69 16.03 -8.37 -11.17
C ASN A 69 15.64 -7.24 -12.13
N THR A 70 14.34 -7.07 -12.32
CA THR A 70 13.80 -5.96 -13.11
C THR A 70 13.52 -4.75 -12.22
N ALA A 71 13.83 -3.56 -12.72
CA ALA A 71 13.34 -2.29 -12.20
C ALA A 71 12.23 -1.77 -13.11
N GLU A 72 11.34 -0.94 -12.59
CA GLU A 72 10.32 -0.27 -13.38
C GLU A 72 10.40 1.22 -13.13
N VAL A 73 10.60 1.96 -14.25
CA VAL A 73 10.86 3.40 -14.23
C VAL A 73 9.83 4.12 -15.09
N MET A 74 9.00 4.94 -14.46
CA MET A 74 8.14 5.89 -15.17
C MET A 74 8.92 7.17 -15.45
N ILE A 75 8.88 7.62 -16.71
CA ILE A 75 9.74 8.71 -17.22
C ILE A 75 8.88 9.80 -17.82
N ALA A 76 9.14 11.04 -17.40
CA ALA A 76 8.49 12.23 -17.95
C ALA A 76 8.84 12.44 -19.43
N PRO A 77 7.95 12.98 -20.27
CA PRO A 77 8.19 13.19 -21.70
C PRO A 77 9.51 13.89 -22.00
N ALA A 78 9.85 14.94 -21.25
CA ALA A 78 11.08 15.70 -21.43
C ALA A 78 12.37 14.92 -21.11
N LYS A 79 12.26 13.78 -20.40
CA LYS A 79 13.40 12.96 -19.95
C LYS A 79 13.58 11.68 -20.76
N ILE A 80 12.69 11.35 -21.69
CA ILE A 80 12.72 10.09 -22.45
C ILE A 80 13.98 9.99 -23.29
N GLN A 81 14.35 11.06 -24.01
CA GLN A 81 15.55 11.06 -24.84
C GLN A 81 16.81 10.89 -23.99
N GLU A 82 16.95 11.66 -22.91
CA GLU A 82 18.05 11.57 -21.95
C GLU A 82 18.19 10.14 -21.38
N PHE A 83 17.06 9.53 -21.02
CA PHE A 83 17.04 8.15 -20.54
C PHE A 83 17.57 7.17 -21.60
N MET A 84 17.07 7.25 -22.83
CA MET A 84 17.50 6.37 -23.92
C MET A 84 18.98 6.52 -24.24
N GLU A 85 19.52 7.73 -24.18
CA GLU A 85 20.97 7.98 -24.35
C GLU A 85 21.80 7.35 -23.23
N LYS A 86 21.34 7.49 -21.95
CA LYS A 86 22.01 6.89 -20.79
C LYS A 86 22.04 5.36 -20.85
N VAL A 87 20.93 4.73 -21.27
CA VAL A 87 20.85 3.26 -21.30
C VAL A 87 21.56 2.68 -22.54
N ASN A 88 21.59 3.37 -23.70
CA ASN A 88 22.33 2.94 -24.89
C ASN A 88 23.84 2.77 -24.65
N GLY A 89 24.41 3.51 -23.70
CA GLY A 89 25.82 3.39 -23.27
C GLY A 89 26.03 2.32 -22.20
N SER A 90 24.99 1.60 -21.79
CA SER A 90 25.02 0.60 -20.73
C SER A 90 24.54 -0.77 -21.25
N ARG A 91 24.54 -1.80 -20.37
CA ARG A 91 23.98 -3.13 -20.68
C ARG A 91 22.49 -3.25 -20.33
N LEU A 92 21.82 -2.12 -20.12
CA LEU A 92 20.40 -2.09 -19.81
C LEU A 92 19.58 -2.12 -21.11
N GLU A 93 18.61 -3.01 -21.15
CA GLU A 93 17.66 -3.13 -22.27
C GLU A 93 16.27 -2.74 -21.75
N PRO A 94 15.78 -1.51 -22.03
CA PRO A 94 14.47 -1.05 -21.57
C PRO A 94 13.35 -1.63 -22.46
N GLU A 95 12.41 -2.31 -21.85
CA GLU A 95 11.16 -2.77 -22.44
C GLU A 95 10.05 -1.74 -22.16
N LEU A 96 9.41 -1.21 -23.20
CA LEU A 96 8.28 -0.27 -23.04
C LEU A 96 7.03 -1.02 -22.58
N MET A 97 6.55 -0.71 -21.35
CA MET A 97 5.35 -1.30 -20.75
C MET A 97 4.10 -0.45 -20.99
N MET A 98 4.22 0.88 -20.85
CA MET A 98 3.15 1.85 -21.10
C MET A 98 3.70 2.99 -21.94
N ASP A 99 3.08 3.27 -23.05
CA ASP A 99 3.44 4.35 -23.97
C ASP A 99 2.89 5.72 -23.54
N ASP A 100 1.77 5.73 -22.78
CA ASP A 100 1.14 6.89 -22.19
C ASP A 100 0.45 6.50 -20.87
N VAL A 101 1.08 6.81 -19.75
CA VAL A 101 0.58 6.44 -18.40
C VAL A 101 -0.80 7.04 -18.12
N GLN A 102 -1.09 8.25 -18.64
CA GLN A 102 -2.39 8.87 -18.41
C GLN A 102 -3.54 8.06 -19.02
N ARG A 103 -3.36 7.48 -20.20
CA ARG A 103 -4.37 6.61 -20.81
C ARG A 103 -4.71 5.42 -19.92
N TYR A 104 -3.72 4.78 -19.29
CA TYR A 104 -3.96 3.67 -18.36
C TYR A 104 -4.70 4.13 -17.10
N ILE A 105 -4.40 5.35 -16.59
CA ILE A 105 -5.13 5.95 -15.46
C ILE A 105 -6.59 6.21 -15.83
N ASP A 106 -6.86 6.72 -17.02
CA ASP A 106 -8.21 7.02 -17.49
C ASP A 106 -9.03 5.73 -17.70
N ASP A 107 -8.39 4.62 -18.11
CA ASP A 107 -8.99 3.31 -18.34
C ASP A 107 -9.08 2.42 -17.08
N GLU A 108 -8.41 2.76 -15.99
CA GLU A 108 -8.31 1.93 -14.77
C GLU A 108 -9.67 1.66 -14.13
N ASN A 109 -10.51 2.69 -14.05
CA ASN A 109 -11.81 2.65 -13.36
C ASN A 109 -12.94 3.25 -14.21
N PRO A 110 -13.32 2.60 -15.32
CA PRO A 110 -14.24 3.18 -16.31
C PRO A 110 -15.65 3.46 -15.79
N ARG A 111 -16.07 2.81 -14.70
CA ARG A 111 -17.34 3.06 -14.05
C ARG A 111 -17.34 4.29 -13.15
N GLY A 112 -16.16 4.79 -12.77
CA GLY A 112 -16.03 5.87 -11.79
C GLY A 112 -16.70 5.54 -10.45
N ASN A 113 -17.15 6.57 -9.76
CA ASN A 113 -17.97 6.40 -8.56
C ASN A 113 -19.43 6.09 -8.97
N VAL A 114 -19.78 4.82 -9.08
CA VAL A 114 -21.13 4.39 -9.42
C VAL A 114 -22.11 4.83 -8.33
N ARG A 115 -23.16 5.55 -8.69
CA ARG A 115 -24.31 5.80 -7.81
C ARG A 115 -25.13 4.51 -7.70
N GLY A 116 -24.71 3.63 -6.82
CA GLY A 116 -25.34 2.34 -6.52
C GLY A 116 -24.78 1.81 -5.22
N GLY A 117 -25.21 0.64 -4.77
CA GLY A 117 -24.65 -0.01 -3.58
C GLY A 117 -23.14 -0.25 -3.74
N PHE A 118 -22.45 -0.50 -2.63
CA PHE A 118 -21.03 -0.84 -2.63
C PHE A 118 -20.81 -2.21 -3.31
N ASP A 119 -19.95 -2.27 -4.32
CA ASP A 119 -19.60 -3.49 -5.06
C ASP A 119 -18.08 -3.55 -5.35
N TRP A 120 -17.63 -4.56 -6.08
CA TRP A 120 -16.23 -4.73 -6.46
C TRP A 120 -16.02 -4.69 -7.98
N LEU A 121 -16.91 -3.99 -8.69
CA LEU A 121 -16.81 -3.75 -10.13
C LEU A 121 -16.05 -2.46 -10.46
N GLY A 122 -15.67 -1.70 -9.44
CA GLY A 122 -14.90 -0.47 -9.53
C GLY A 122 -14.14 -0.16 -8.24
N TYR A 123 -13.18 0.76 -8.33
CA TYR A 123 -12.51 1.30 -7.15
C TYR A 123 -13.35 2.42 -6.52
N HIS A 124 -13.52 2.37 -5.22
CA HIS A 124 -14.37 3.29 -4.47
C HIS A 124 -13.54 4.38 -3.78
N ARG A 125 -14.13 5.58 -3.65
CA ARG A 125 -13.59 6.65 -2.83
C ARG A 125 -13.73 6.33 -1.34
N LEU A 126 -12.95 7.03 -0.52
CA LEU A 126 -12.92 6.85 0.93
C LEU A 126 -14.31 6.93 1.58
N ASP A 127 -15.10 7.94 1.21
CA ASP A 127 -16.45 8.14 1.76
C ASP A 127 -17.40 6.98 1.45
N SER A 128 -17.27 6.38 0.27
CA SER A 128 -18.07 5.19 -0.11
C SER A 128 -17.67 3.98 0.74
N ILE A 129 -16.37 3.77 0.93
CA ILE A 129 -15.85 2.69 1.79
C ILE A 129 -16.37 2.88 3.23
N TYR A 130 -16.27 4.09 3.78
CA TYR A 130 -16.69 4.38 5.15
C TYR A 130 -18.21 4.26 5.34
N SER A 131 -19.00 4.74 4.37
CA SER A 131 -20.45 4.58 4.40
C SER A 131 -20.86 3.10 4.35
N TRP A 132 -20.13 2.29 3.56
CA TRP A 132 -20.36 0.86 3.51
C TRP A 132 -20.00 0.18 4.84
N LEU A 133 -18.88 0.54 5.50
CA LEU A 133 -18.56 0.03 6.85
C LEU A 133 -19.66 0.36 7.86
N ASP A 134 -20.23 1.58 7.83
CA ASP A 134 -21.35 1.97 8.69
C ASP A 134 -22.59 1.12 8.43
N SER A 135 -22.86 0.80 7.16
CA SER A 135 -23.97 -0.07 6.80
C SER A 135 -23.82 -1.48 7.37
N LEU A 136 -22.60 -2.04 7.35
CA LEU A 136 -22.32 -3.36 7.94
C LEU A 136 -22.52 -3.36 9.45
N VAL A 137 -22.07 -2.32 10.16
CA VAL A 137 -22.29 -2.17 11.59
C VAL A 137 -23.79 -2.12 11.92
N THR A 138 -24.56 -1.43 11.08
CA THR A 138 -26.01 -1.31 11.25
C THR A 138 -26.75 -2.61 10.94
N GLN A 139 -26.34 -3.33 9.89
CA GLN A 139 -27.02 -4.56 9.44
C GLN A 139 -26.64 -5.77 10.32
N TYR A 140 -25.41 -5.81 10.83
CA TYR A 140 -24.87 -6.95 11.58
C TYR A 140 -24.39 -6.56 13.00
N PRO A 141 -25.18 -5.86 13.81
CA PRO A 141 -24.74 -5.26 15.07
C PRO A 141 -24.29 -6.27 16.14
N LYS A 142 -24.66 -7.55 15.98
CA LYS A 142 -24.24 -8.61 16.93
C LYS A 142 -22.80 -9.05 16.70
N ILE A 143 -22.31 -9.01 15.46
CA ILE A 143 -21.01 -9.56 15.08
C ILE A 143 -20.02 -8.49 14.58
N VAL A 144 -20.52 -7.33 14.08
CA VAL A 144 -19.69 -6.25 13.54
C VAL A 144 -19.72 -5.05 14.48
N LYS A 145 -18.55 -4.60 14.90
CA LYS A 145 -18.38 -3.40 15.74
C LYS A 145 -17.46 -2.41 15.04
N PRO A 146 -17.77 -1.10 15.08
CA PRO A 146 -16.87 -0.08 14.54
C PRO A 146 -15.62 0.00 15.42
N ILE A 147 -14.47 0.16 14.79
CA ILE A 147 -13.20 0.45 15.47
C ILE A 147 -12.50 1.62 14.78
N THR A 148 -11.67 2.33 15.55
CA THR A 148 -10.89 3.46 15.05
C THR A 148 -9.44 3.29 15.44
N GLY A 149 -8.54 3.19 14.46
CA GLY A 149 -7.10 3.08 14.64
C GLY A 149 -6.42 4.41 14.97
N GLY A 150 -7.20 5.50 15.00
CA GLY A 150 -6.74 6.85 15.28
C GLY A 150 -7.15 7.83 14.19
N SER A 151 -6.30 8.83 13.93
CA SER A 151 -6.54 9.87 12.93
C SER A 151 -5.34 10.09 12.02
N SER A 152 -5.60 10.64 10.85
CA SER A 152 -4.59 11.12 9.91
C SER A 152 -4.16 12.54 10.24
N TYR A 153 -3.17 13.05 9.49
CA TYR A 153 -2.68 14.42 9.62
C TYR A 153 -3.75 15.46 9.27
N GLU A 154 -4.54 15.23 8.21
CA GLU A 154 -5.63 16.14 7.80
C GLU A 154 -6.92 15.94 8.63
N GLY A 155 -6.88 15.12 9.72
CA GLY A 155 -7.98 14.96 10.66
C GLY A 155 -9.00 13.88 10.29
N ARG A 156 -8.78 13.07 9.27
CA ARG A 156 -9.66 11.94 8.93
C ARG A 156 -9.47 10.80 9.91
N SER A 157 -10.56 10.18 10.38
CA SER A 157 -10.48 8.96 11.18
C SER A 157 -9.94 7.79 10.35
N ILE A 158 -9.02 7.00 10.91
CA ILE A 158 -8.62 5.71 10.34
C ILE A 158 -9.65 4.70 10.82
N ARG A 159 -10.63 4.39 9.97
CA ARG A 159 -11.81 3.60 10.33
C ARG A 159 -11.65 2.14 9.94
N GLY A 160 -12.16 1.27 10.77
CA GLY A 160 -12.22 -0.15 10.54
C GLY A 160 -13.40 -0.79 11.25
N VAL A 161 -13.45 -2.12 11.20
CA VAL A 161 -14.43 -2.92 11.93
C VAL A 161 -13.75 -4.09 12.64
N LYS A 162 -14.30 -4.44 13.81
CA LYS A 162 -14.05 -5.74 14.44
C LYS A 162 -15.20 -6.67 14.08
N ILE A 163 -14.87 -7.87 13.52
CA ILE A 163 -15.83 -8.96 13.33
C ILE A 163 -15.54 -10.02 14.40
N SER A 164 -16.57 -10.43 15.15
CA SER A 164 -16.45 -11.44 16.19
C SER A 164 -17.75 -12.22 16.30
N TYR A 165 -17.68 -13.52 16.08
CA TYR A 165 -18.82 -14.45 16.19
C TYR A 165 -18.92 -15.07 17.56
N LYS A 166 -17.79 -15.19 18.26
CA LYS A 166 -17.68 -15.77 19.59
C LYS A 166 -16.65 -15.00 20.39
N GLU A 167 -16.97 -14.71 21.63
CA GLU A 167 -16.05 -14.04 22.55
C GLU A 167 -14.83 -14.91 22.87
N GLY A 168 -13.65 -14.29 22.94
CA GLY A 168 -12.39 -14.95 23.32
C GLY A 168 -11.69 -15.70 22.18
N ASN A 169 -12.12 -15.55 20.95
CA ASN A 169 -11.36 -16.04 19.80
C ASN A 169 -9.99 -15.33 19.66
N PRO A 170 -8.95 -16.04 19.17
CA PRO A 170 -7.68 -15.40 18.84
C PRO A 170 -7.88 -14.37 17.73
N GLY A 171 -7.20 -13.22 17.84
CA GLY A 171 -7.40 -12.10 16.94
C GLY A 171 -6.48 -12.11 15.72
N ILE A 172 -7.01 -11.67 14.60
CA ILE A 172 -6.29 -11.42 13.35
C ILE A 172 -6.40 -9.94 13.03
N PHE A 173 -5.27 -9.27 12.83
CA PHE A 173 -5.23 -7.89 12.37
C PHE A 173 -4.97 -7.85 10.86
N ILE A 174 -5.80 -7.11 10.14
CA ILE A 174 -5.66 -6.88 8.69
C ILE A 174 -5.60 -5.40 8.40
N GLU A 175 -4.60 -4.98 7.66
CA GLU A 175 -4.52 -3.63 7.10
C GLU A 175 -4.42 -3.63 5.58
N GLY A 176 -5.03 -2.61 4.97
CA GLY A 176 -4.86 -2.26 3.58
C GLY A 176 -4.64 -0.76 3.39
N GLY A 177 -4.18 -0.36 2.21
CA GLY A 177 -4.09 1.04 1.81
C GLY A 177 -3.12 1.88 2.63
N ILE A 178 -2.03 1.30 3.16
CA ILE A 178 -0.96 2.06 3.80
C ILE A 178 -0.23 2.94 2.77
N HIS A 179 0.00 2.43 1.55
CA HIS A 179 0.42 3.24 0.42
C HIS A 179 -0.79 3.63 -0.43
N ALA A 180 -0.96 4.92 -0.61
CA ALA A 180 -2.19 5.49 -1.15
C ALA A 180 -2.54 5.05 -2.58
N ARG A 181 -1.52 4.86 -3.45
CA ARG A 181 -1.69 4.49 -4.87
C ARG A 181 -2.05 3.03 -5.11
N GLU A 182 -1.97 2.18 -4.11
CA GLU A 182 -2.18 0.73 -4.19
C GLU A 182 -3.68 0.39 -4.03
N TRP A 183 -4.51 0.85 -4.97
CA TRP A 183 -5.98 0.76 -4.86
C TRP A 183 -6.53 -0.66 -4.76
N ILE A 184 -5.83 -1.65 -5.32
CA ILE A 184 -6.23 -3.05 -5.22
C ILE A 184 -6.20 -3.56 -3.77
N SER A 185 -5.33 -2.98 -2.90
CA SER A 185 -5.23 -3.38 -1.50
C SER A 185 -6.52 -3.10 -0.71
N PRO A 186 -7.05 -1.87 -0.62
CA PRO A 186 -8.35 -1.62 -0.02
C PRO A 186 -9.49 -2.42 -0.66
N ALA A 187 -9.47 -2.60 -1.98
CA ALA A 187 -10.52 -3.34 -2.68
C ALA A 187 -10.54 -4.83 -2.26
N VAL A 188 -9.38 -5.48 -2.16
CA VAL A 188 -9.29 -6.87 -1.70
C VAL A 188 -9.65 -6.98 -0.22
N VAL A 189 -9.18 -6.06 0.63
CA VAL A 189 -9.49 -6.08 2.07
C VAL A 189 -10.99 -5.93 2.32
N THR A 190 -11.67 -5.03 1.59
CA THR A 190 -13.14 -4.88 1.69
C THR A 190 -13.87 -6.12 1.17
N TYR A 191 -13.39 -6.77 0.11
CA TYR A 191 -13.96 -8.03 -0.37
C TYR A 191 -13.84 -9.14 0.67
N VAL A 192 -12.64 -9.34 1.23
CA VAL A 192 -12.42 -10.33 2.30
C VAL A 192 -13.34 -10.06 3.49
N LEU A 193 -13.45 -8.79 3.91
CA LEU A 193 -14.35 -8.39 5.00
C LEU A 193 -15.81 -8.77 4.69
N ASN A 194 -16.28 -8.53 3.47
CA ASN A 194 -17.62 -8.92 3.03
C ASN A 194 -17.83 -10.43 3.13
N GLU A 195 -16.89 -11.21 2.61
CA GLU A 195 -16.99 -12.68 2.62
C GLU A 195 -16.96 -13.27 4.04
N LEU A 196 -16.19 -12.66 4.96
CA LEU A 196 -16.21 -13.05 6.37
C LEU A 196 -17.59 -12.90 7.02
N ILE A 197 -18.45 -12.01 6.50
CA ILE A 197 -19.80 -11.77 7.04
C ILE A 197 -20.86 -12.56 6.25
N LEU A 198 -20.76 -12.61 4.92
CA LEU A 198 -21.85 -13.00 4.02
C LEU A 198 -21.64 -14.32 3.29
N SER A 199 -20.43 -14.89 3.28
CA SER A 199 -20.17 -16.09 2.50
C SER A 199 -20.95 -17.30 2.99
N ASP A 200 -21.48 -18.08 2.06
CA ASP A 200 -22.10 -19.40 2.32
C ASP A 200 -21.09 -20.55 2.19
N ASP A 201 -19.85 -20.28 1.74
CA ASP A 201 -18.79 -21.29 1.70
C ASP A 201 -18.42 -21.72 3.12
N SER A 202 -18.64 -22.99 3.43
CA SER A 202 -18.40 -23.56 4.76
C SER A 202 -16.95 -23.37 5.26
N ARG A 203 -15.98 -23.32 4.35
CA ARG A 203 -14.57 -23.10 4.70
C ARG A 203 -14.34 -21.64 5.12
N VAL A 204 -14.96 -20.69 4.41
CA VAL A 204 -14.92 -19.27 4.76
C VAL A 204 -15.67 -19.03 6.06
N ARG A 205 -16.85 -19.63 6.23
CA ARG A 205 -17.62 -19.56 7.49
C ARG A 205 -16.81 -20.06 8.68
N TYR A 206 -16.21 -21.25 8.53
CA TYR A 206 -15.36 -21.83 9.57
C TYR A 206 -14.20 -20.89 9.95
N MET A 207 -13.50 -20.32 8.96
CA MET A 207 -12.44 -19.34 9.19
C MET A 207 -12.98 -18.08 9.88
N ALA A 208 -14.11 -17.52 9.41
CA ALA A 208 -14.71 -16.32 9.96
C ALA A 208 -15.09 -16.48 11.44
N GLU A 209 -15.67 -17.64 11.81
CA GLU A 209 -16.17 -17.93 13.16
C GLU A 209 -15.07 -18.38 14.14
N SER A 210 -13.91 -18.81 13.63
CA SER A 210 -12.79 -19.26 14.47
C SER A 210 -11.93 -18.15 15.03
N TYR A 211 -12.06 -16.94 14.49
CA TYR A 211 -11.19 -15.82 14.83
C TYR A 211 -11.95 -14.51 15.08
N ASP A 212 -11.33 -13.60 15.84
CA ASP A 212 -11.71 -12.20 15.92
C ASP A 212 -10.92 -11.39 14.89
N TRP A 213 -11.60 -10.64 14.02
CA TRP A 213 -10.99 -9.92 12.93
C TRP A 213 -10.97 -8.42 13.20
N TYR A 214 -9.78 -7.80 13.21
CA TYR A 214 -9.58 -6.37 13.32
C TYR A 214 -9.14 -5.86 11.94
N ILE A 215 -10.04 -5.19 11.20
CA ILE A 215 -9.82 -4.90 9.77
C ILE A 215 -9.87 -3.41 9.52
N PHE A 216 -8.78 -2.87 8.95
CA PHE A 216 -8.64 -1.48 8.52
C PHE A 216 -8.40 -1.43 7.00
N PRO A 217 -9.43 -1.19 6.18
CA PRO A 217 -9.29 -1.22 4.72
C PRO A 217 -8.40 -0.12 4.16
N VAL A 218 -8.40 1.08 4.80
CA VAL A 218 -7.63 2.24 4.36
C VAL A 218 -6.86 2.81 5.55
N PHE A 219 -5.58 2.43 5.65
CA PHE A 219 -4.68 2.90 6.70
C PHE A 219 -4.30 4.37 6.55
N ASN A 220 -4.07 4.83 5.31
CA ASN A 220 -3.65 6.18 4.95
C ASN A 220 -4.78 6.94 4.24
N PRO A 221 -5.80 7.43 4.98
CA PRO A 221 -6.99 8.02 4.36
C PRO A 221 -6.71 9.34 3.65
N ASP A 222 -5.74 10.14 4.12
CA ASP A 222 -5.38 11.40 3.47
C ASP A 222 -4.71 11.16 2.11
N GLY A 223 -3.71 10.27 2.09
CA GLY A 223 -3.06 9.89 0.85
C GLY A 223 -4.03 9.23 -0.13
N TYR A 224 -4.91 8.34 0.36
CA TYR A 224 -5.90 7.65 -0.47
C TYR A 224 -6.86 8.64 -1.13
N GLU A 225 -7.44 9.58 -0.37
CA GLU A 225 -8.30 10.62 -0.93
C GLU A 225 -7.54 11.51 -1.91
N TYR A 226 -6.28 11.83 -1.63
CA TYR A 226 -5.42 12.60 -2.51
C TYR A 226 -5.16 11.90 -3.86
N THR A 227 -5.13 10.55 -3.90
CA THR A 227 -5.02 9.81 -5.17
C THR A 227 -6.27 9.91 -6.02
N HIS A 228 -7.44 10.09 -5.43
CA HIS A 228 -8.69 10.26 -6.15
C HIS A 228 -8.92 11.70 -6.65
N THR A 229 -8.42 12.69 -5.90
CA THR A 229 -8.72 14.10 -6.15
C THR A 229 -7.62 14.84 -6.89
N THR A 230 -6.36 14.51 -6.64
CA THR A 230 -5.24 15.35 -7.08
C THR A 230 -4.14 14.57 -7.82
N ASN A 231 -3.61 13.50 -7.25
CA ASN A 231 -2.48 12.77 -7.83
C ASN A 231 -2.64 11.26 -7.70
N ARG A 232 -3.11 10.59 -8.77
CA ARG A 232 -3.36 9.13 -8.78
C ARG A 232 -2.19 8.29 -8.29
N LEU A 233 -0.96 8.71 -8.54
CA LEU A 233 0.24 7.95 -8.22
C LEU A 233 0.89 8.34 -6.88
N TRP A 234 0.16 9.06 -6.02
CA TRP A 234 0.64 9.43 -4.69
C TRP A 234 0.77 8.21 -3.77
N ARG A 235 1.92 8.07 -3.09
CA ARG A 235 2.23 6.96 -2.19
C ARG A 235 2.12 7.30 -0.71
N LYS A 236 2.68 8.46 -0.32
CA LYS A 236 3.03 8.85 1.06
C LYS A 236 1.84 9.38 1.87
N THR A 237 2.06 9.70 3.14
CA THR A 237 1.17 10.53 3.97
C THR A 237 1.08 11.95 3.42
N ARG A 238 0.31 12.84 4.09
CA ARG A 238 0.10 14.21 3.58
C ARG A 238 0.66 15.31 4.48
N ARG A 239 1.38 14.97 5.55
CA ARG A 239 2.03 15.96 6.41
C ARG A 239 3.14 16.71 5.64
N PRO A 240 3.26 18.06 5.75
CA PRO A 240 4.42 18.77 5.19
C PRO A 240 5.74 18.23 5.76
N SER A 241 6.69 17.94 4.90
CA SER A 241 7.98 17.31 5.27
C SER A 241 9.21 18.16 4.98
N GLY A 242 9.01 19.46 4.68
CA GLY A 242 10.08 20.43 4.38
C GLY A 242 10.46 20.47 2.90
N ARG A 243 11.18 21.53 2.50
CA ARG A 243 11.61 21.79 1.11
C ARG A 243 10.46 21.81 0.07
N GLY A 244 9.25 22.17 0.49
CA GLY A 244 8.06 22.10 -0.38
C GLY A 244 7.52 20.70 -0.63
N CYS A 245 8.09 19.65 -0.01
CA CYS A 245 7.63 18.28 -0.13
C CYS A 245 6.63 17.90 0.96
N TYR A 246 5.86 16.85 0.69
CA TYR A 246 4.83 16.35 1.58
C TYR A 246 5.00 14.85 1.85
N GLY A 247 4.63 14.44 3.05
CA GLY A 247 4.50 13.08 3.49
C GLY A 247 5.80 12.35 3.72
N ALA A 248 5.68 11.27 4.49
CA ALA A 248 6.66 10.20 4.59
C ALA A 248 6.06 8.90 4.07
N ASP A 249 6.90 7.94 3.72
CA ASP A 249 6.47 6.57 3.48
C ASP A 249 5.97 5.96 4.80
N PRO A 250 4.65 5.75 4.97
CA PRO A 250 4.12 5.25 6.23
C PRO A 250 4.59 3.82 6.54
N ASN A 251 5.08 3.08 5.56
CA ASN A 251 5.68 1.75 5.77
C ASN A 251 7.23 1.81 5.91
N ARG A 252 7.76 2.96 6.30
CA ARG A 252 9.16 3.22 6.72
C ARG A 252 9.22 4.00 8.03
N ASN A 253 8.07 4.36 8.60
CA ASN A 253 7.97 5.31 9.73
C ASN A 253 7.78 4.64 11.11
N TRP A 254 7.77 3.31 11.19
CA TRP A 254 7.59 2.56 12.44
C TRP A 254 8.90 2.43 13.24
N ASN A 255 8.79 2.42 14.58
CA ASN A 255 9.94 2.41 15.48
C ASN A 255 10.53 0.99 15.67
N PHE A 256 10.93 0.37 14.56
CA PHE A 256 11.68 -0.89 14.58
C PHE A 256 12.76 -0.85 13.49
N HIS A 257 14.04 -0.75 13.91
CA HIS A 257 15.16 -0.50 13.01
C HIS A 257 14.92 0.71 12.08
N TRP A 258 14.25 1.74 12.59
CA TRP A 258 13.88 2.92 11.81
C TRP A 258 15.10 3.65 11.25
N GLY A 259 14.93 4.23 10.07
CA GLY A 259 15.98 4.96 9.35
C GLY A 259 16.73 4.08 8.34
N GLY A 260 17.68 4.65 7.64
CA GLY A 260 18.51 3.92 6.67
C GLY A 260 17.96 3.86 5.25
N THR A 261 16.79 4.45 4.96
CA THR A 261 16.27 4.57 3.59
C THR A 261 16.71 5.89 2.93
N SER A 262 15.89 6.88 2.80
CA SER A 262 16.23 8.17 2.19
C SER A 262 16.20 9.32 3.22
N ARG A 263 17.15 10.27 3.12
CA ARG A 263 17.10 11.54 3.88
C ARG A 263 16.43 12.68 3.11
N ASN A 264 16.08 12.46 1.85
CA ASN A 264 15.41 13.44 1.02
C ASN A 264 13.90 13.43 1.31
N PRO A 265 13.28 14.52 1.83
CA PRO A 265 11.84 14.57 2.11
C PRO A 265 10.96 14.37 0.86
N CYS A 266 11.50 14.63 -0.33
CA CYS A 266 10.80 14.44 -1.59
C CYS A 266 10.80 12.99 -2.06
N SER A 267 11.69 12.16 -1.54
CA SER A 267 11.78 10.74 -1.91
C SER A 267 10.52 9.95 -1.56
N GLU A 268 10.14 9.01 -2.41
CA GLU A 268 9.02 8.08 -2.21
C GLU A 268 9.23 7.14 -1.01
N ILE A 269 10.48 6.94 -0.58
CA ILE A 269 10.87 6.09 0.56
C ILE A 269 11.41 6.91 1.75
N TYR A 270 11.04 8.18 1.84
CA TYR A 270 11.41 9.03 2.98
C TYR A 270 10.76 8.52 4.27
N PRO A 271 11.54 8.16 5.32
CA PRO A 271 11.02 7.52 6.52
C PRO A 271 10.41 8.51 7.54
N GLY A 272 10.35 9.81 7.21
CA GLY A 272 9.97 10.86 8.14
C GLY A 272 11.15 11.43 8.92
N GLU A 273 10.89 12.46 9.73
CA GLU A 273 11.90 13.13 10.57
C GLU A 273 12.39 12.25 11.72
N LYS A 274 11.52 11.38 12.21
CA LYS A 274 11.78 10.40 13.28
C LYS A 274 10.77 9.26 13.17
N ALA A 275 11.03 8.16 13.86
CA ALA A 275 10.05 7.11 14.00
C ALA A 275 8.74 7.67 14.57
N PHE A 276 7.62 7.24 14.00
CA PHE A 276 6.28 7.73 14.35
C PHE A 276 6.11 9.25 14.20
N SER A 277 6.84 9.89 13.28
CA SER A 277 6.61 11.30 12.93
C SER A 277 5.24 11.52 12.32
N GLU A 278 4.74 10.56 11.57
CA GLU A 278 3.44 10.62 10.92
C GLU A 278 2.31 10.33 11.91
N THR A 279 1.22 11.07 11.76
CA THR A 279 0.08 10.95 12.66
C THR A 279 -0.57 9.57 12.55
N GLU A 280 -0.69 9.07 11.33
CA GLU A 280 -1.28 7.77 10.98
C GLU A 280 -0.53 6.62 11.67
N THR A 281 0.78 6.55 11.53
CA THR A 281 1.59 5.48 12.13
C THR A 281 1.62 5.59 13.65
N ARG A 282 1.72 6.82 14.18
CA ARG A 282 1.70 7.07 15.63
C ARG A 282 0.39 6.70 16.28
N THR A 283 -0.75 6.99 15.65
CA THR A 283 -2.06 6.67 16.24
C THR A 283 -2.40 5.20 16.11
N MET A 284 -2.13 4.61 14.94
CA MET A 284 -2.34 3.18 14.71
C MET A 284 -1.42 2.32 15.59
N SER A 285 -0.17 2.72 15.82
CA SER A 285 0.72 1.97 16.72
C SER A 285 0.17 1.91 18.15
N ARG A 286 -0.45 2.99 18.65
CA ARG A 286 -1.12 3.00 19.96
C ARG A 286 -2.36 2.09 19.99
N TYR A 287 -3.10 2.05 18.87
CA TYR A 287 -4.24 1.14 18.77
C TYR A 287 -3.76 -0.33 18.79
N ILE A 288 -2.74 -0.68 18.01
CA ILE A 288 -2.15 -2.04 18.02
C ILE A 288 -1.59 -2.36 19.41
N ASP A 289 -0.91 -1.41 20.07
CA ASP A 289 -0.40 -1.57 21.42
C ASP A 289 -1.52 -1.92 22.43
N SER A 290 -2.72 -1.34 22.26
CA SER A 290 -3.88 -1.60 23.14
C SER A 290 -4.54 -2.97 22.95
N ILE A 291 -4.18 -3.71 21.87
CA ILE A 291 -4.78 -5.00 21.54
C ILE A 291 -3.76 -6.10 21.24
N HIS A 292 -2.46 -5.81 21.36
CA HIS A 292 -1.39 -6.75 20.93
C HIS A 292 -1.47 -8.12 21.62
N ASP A 293 -1.96 -8.17 22.85
CA ASP A 293 -2.19 -9.40 23.61
C ASP A 293 -3.37 -10.25 23.10
N LYS A 294 -4.24 -9.65 22.26
CA LYS A 294 -5.43 -10.32 21.71
C LYS A 294 -5.19 -10.84 20.29
N ILE A 295 -4.17 -10.31 19.58
CA ILE A 295 -3.88 -10.69 18.22
C ILE A 295 -2.72 -11.69 18.15
N PHE A 296 -2.89 -12.77 17.37
CA PHE A 296 -1.83 -13.72 17.09
C PHE A 296 -1.34 -13.64 15.64
N SER A 297 -2.08 -12.93 14.79
CA SER A 297 -1.72 -12.76 13.38
C SER A 297 -1.86 -11.33 12.93
N TYR A 298 -0.92 -10.91 12.08
CA TYR A 298 -0.92 -9.61 11.40
C TYR A 298 -0.69 -9.82 9.90
N VAL A 299 -1.63 -9.35 9.08
CA VAL A 299 -1.58 -9.49 7.62
C VAL A 299 -1.75 -8.12 6.98
N ALA A 300 -0.70 -7.65 6.29
CA ALA A 300 -0.72 -6.42 5.53
C ALA A 300 -0.96 -6.69 4.03
N PHE A 301 -1.75 -5.81 3.40
CA PHE A 301 -2.03 -5.90 1.96
C PHE A 301 -1.46 -4.71 1.21
N HIS A 302 -0.61 -5.02 0.25
CA HIS A 302 0.10 -4.10 -0.63
C HIS A 302 -0.12 -4.46 -2.10
N SER A 303 0.38 -3.64 -2.99
CA SER A 303 0.63 -4.00 -4.37
C SER A 303 1.87 -3.23 -4.88
N TYR A 304 2.57 -3.83 -5.83
CA TYR A 304 2.30 -5.05 -6.59
C TYR A 304 3.52 -5.97 -6.60
N SER A 305 3.44 -7.17 -7.06
CA SER A 305 4.54 -8.08 -7.47
C SER A 305 4.16 -9.56 -7.33
N GLN A 306 2.95 -9.88 -6.83
CA GLN A 306 2.49 -11.25 -6.59
C GLN A 306 3.43 -12.02 -5.64
N LEU A 307 3.60 -11.47 -4.42
CA LEU A 307 4.46 -12.05 -3.39
C LEU A 307 3.67 -12.28 -2.10
N LEU A 308 4.10 -13.27 -1.33
CA LEU A 308 3.71 -13.48 0.06
C LEU A 308 4.97 -13.40 0.92
N LEU A 309 5.11 -12.30 1.66
CA LEU A 309 6.34 -11.93 2.33
C LEU A 309 6.30 -12.27 3.81
N ILE A 310 7.45 -12.72 4.32
CA ILE A 310 7.69 -13.05 5.73
C ILE A 310 8.73 -12.08 6.29
N PRO A 311 8.63 -11.60 7.57
CA PRO A 311 9.64 -10.75 8.19
C PRO A 311 11.04 -11.42 8.18
N TYR A 312 12.10 -10.62 8.24
CA TYR A 312 12.17 -9.17 8.35
C TYR A 312 12.57 -8.54 7.01
N GLY A 313 12.24 -7.24 6.85
CA GLY A 313 12.69 -6.44 5.71
C GLY A 313 13.99 -5.69 5.98
N HIS A 314 14.37 -5.46 7.25
CA HIS A 314 15.60 -4.77 7.62
C HIS A 314 16.83 -5.70 7.67
N THR A 315 16.65 -7.03 7.67
CA THR A 315 17.74 -8.02 7.78
C THR A 315 17.37 -9.33 7.09
N ASN A 316 18.40 -10.06 6.64
CA ASN A 316 18.22 -11.41 6.11
C ASN A 316 18.17 -12.51 7.21
N LYS A 317 18.31 -12.14 8.48
CA LYS A 317 18.14 -13.10 9.57
C LYS A 317 16.71 -13.62 9.62
N ARG A 318 16.57 -14.93 9.70
CA ARG A 318 15.26 -15.59 9.78
C ARG A 318 14.66 -15.41 11.17
N ILE A 319 13.36 -15.25 11.23
CA ILE A 319 12.60 -15.38 12.48
C ILE A 319 12.58 -16.84 12.93
N SER A 320 12.35 -17.10 14.22
CA SER A 320 12.44 -18.45 14.81
C SER A 320 11.54 -19.48 14.14
N ASN A 321 10.32 -19.09 13.76
CA ASN A 321 9.32 -19.94 13.10
C ASN A 321 9.25 -19.73 11.57
N TYR A 322 10.36 -19.29 10.95
CA TYR A 322 10.39 -19.00 9.51
C TYR A 322 9.97 -20.20 8.65
N ASN A 323 10.47 -21.40 8.96
CA ASN A 323 10.21 -22.57 8.15
C ASN A 323 8.73 -22.94 8.14
N ASP A 324 8.05 -22.80 9.28
CA ASP A 324 6.63 -23.07 9.41
C ASP A 324 5.82 -22.06 8.60
N LEU A 325 6.12 -20.76 8.74
CA LEU A 325 5.47 -19.73 7.94
C LEU A 325 5.76 -19.89 6.44
N PHE A 326 6.98 -20.28 6.07
CA PHE A 326 7.32 -20.53 4.67
C PHE A 326 6.51 -21.70 4.09
N GLN A 327 6.35 -22.78 4.85
CA GLN A 327 5.55 -23.94 4.43
C GLN A 327 4.06 -23.58 4.33
N ILE A 328 3.50 -22.93 5.35
CA ILE A 328 2.11 -22.45 5.36
C ILE A 328 1.87 -21.47 4.19
N GLY A 329 2.80 -20.55 3.96
CA GLY A 329 2.75 -19.64 2.83
C GLY A 329 2.72 -20.36 1.48
N ASN A 330 3.51 -21.45 1.31
CA ASN A 330 3.47 -22.25 0.08
C ASN A 330 2.13 -22.95 -0.12
N TYR A 331 1.51 -23.50 0.93
CA TYR A 331 0.16 -24.04 0.83
C TYR A 331 -0.85 -22.97 0.42
N SER A 332 -0.73 -21.78 0.98
CA SER A 332 -1.60 -20.61 0.72
C SER A 332 -1.51 -20.13 -0.72
N ILE A 333 -0.29 -19.93 -1.26
CA ILE A 333 -0.14 -19.52 -2.66
C ILE A 333 -0.50 -20.63 -3.66
N ASN A 334 -0.40 -21.90 -3.29
CA ASN A 334 -0.86 -22.99 -4.12
C ASN A 334 -2.40 -23.02 -4.21
N ALA A 335 -3.12 -22.65 -3.14
CA ALA A 335 -4.57 -22.47 -3.19
C ALA A 335 -4.96 -21.32 -4.13
N LEU A 336 -4.28 -20.19 -4.02
CA LEU A 336 -4.42 -19.04 -4.90
C LEU A 336 -4.18 -19.41 -6.37
N LEU A 337 -3.09 -20.12 -6.66
CA LEU A 337 -2.72 -20.60 -8.00
C LEU A 337 -3.82 -21.43 -8.67
N LYS A 338 -4.51 -22.27 -7.88
CA LYS A 338 -5.55 -23.19 -8.39
C LYS A 338 -6.77 -22.46 -8.96
N ARG A 339 -7.04 -21.23 -8.51
CA ARG A 339 -8.25 -20.50 -8.94
C ARG A 339 -8.13 -19.96 -10.37
N TYR A 340 -7.06 -19.20 -10.65
CA TYR A 340 -6.87 -18.50 -11.93
C TYR A 340 -5.48 -18.68 -12.55
N GLY A 341 -4.65 -19.54 -12.00
CA GLY A 341 -3.30 -19.78 -12.51
C GLY A 341 -2.30 -18.68 -12.11
N THR A 342 -2.68 -17.75 -11.22
CA THR A 342 -1.82 -16.63 -10.79
C THR A 342 -0.69 -17.14 -9.91
N ARG A 343 0.55 -16.86 -10.28
CA ARG A 343 1.74 -17.35 -9.59
C ARG A 343 2.27 -16.33 -8.60
N TYR A 344 2.26 -16.69 -7.33
CA TYR A 344 2.92 -15.93 -6.26
C TYR A 344 4.22 -16.62 -5.84
N LYS A 345 5.11 -15.87 -5.17
CA LYS A 345 6.32 -16.41 -4.51
C LYS A 345 6.25 -16.12 -3.02
N VAL A 346 6.67 -17.10 -2.20
CA VAL A 346 6.82 -16.93 -0.74
C VAL A 346 8.28 -16.69 -0.40
N GLY A 347 8.54 -15.84 0.58
CA GLY A 347 9.89 -15.71 1.14
C GLY A 347 10.07 -14.54 2.07
N ASN A 348 11.26 -14.46 2.65
CA ASN A 348 11.67 -13.29 3.42
C ASN A 348 11.79 -12.07 2.50
N ILE A 349 11.39 -10.88 2.99
CA ILE A 349 11.40 -9.63 2.22
C ILE A 349 12.75 -9.39 1.54
N VAL A 350 13.85 -9.55 2.29
CA VAL A 350 15.20 -9.26 1.77
C VAL A 350 15.58 -10.22 0.66
N ASP A 351 15.22 -11.51 0.76
CA ASP A 351 15.58 -12.50 -0.26
C ASP A 351 14.75 -12.37 -1.54
N VAL A 352 13.48 -11.97 -1.42
CA VAL A 352 12.58 -11.93 -2.57
C VAL A 352 12.65 -10.58 -3.28
N ILE A 353 12.73 -9.48 -2.53
CA ILE A 353 12.78 -8.12 -3.08
C ILE A 353 14.22 -7.65 -3.28
N CYS A 354 15.15 -8.03 -2.38
CA CYS A 354 16.49 -7.43 -2.30
C CYS A 354 17.64 -8.41 -2.55
N LYS A 355 17.40 -9.59 -3.08
CA LYS A 355 18.28 -10.78 -3.13
C LYS A 355 19.78 -10.55 -3.44
N TYR A 356 20.15 -9.42 -4.06
CA TYR A 356 21.52 -9.14 -4.49
C TYR A 356 22.17 -7.88 -3.90
N ILE A 357 21.48 -7.16 -3.00
CA ILE A 357 22.07 -5.98 -2.35
C ILE A 357 23.13 -6.41 -1.30
N ILE A 358 23.08 -7.63 -0.84
CA ILE A 358 23.92 -8.16 0.26
C ILE A 358 25.37 -8.46 -0.19
N GLN A 359 25.62 -8.76 -1.46
CA GLN A 359 26.98 -9.11 -1.94
C GLN A 359 27.91 -7.92 -2.13
N ILE A 360 27.38 -6.71 -2.22
CA ILE A 360 28.19 -5.49 -2.28
C ILE A 360 28.09 -4.81 -0.91
N LYS A 361 29.18 -4.81 -0.16
CA LYS A 361 29.36 -4.14 1.17
C LYS A 361 29.09 -2.62 1.17
N LEU A 362 28.20 -2.12 0.34
CA LEU A 362 27.88 -0.70 0.16
C LEU A 362 26.55 -0.35 0.85
N ARG A 363 26.67 0.36 1.94
CA ARG A 363 25.78 1.39 2.59
C ARG A 363 24.25 1.29 2.54
N TYR A 364 23.62 0.25 1.98
CA TYR A 364 22.16 0.11 1.90
C TYR A 364 21.66 -1.19 2.59
N GLN A 365 22.03 -1.36 3.87
CA GLN A 365 21.61 -2.53 4.65
C GLN A 365 20.12 -2.52 5.06
N ASN A 366 19.34 -1.46 4.76
CA ASN A 366 18.03 -1.26 5.35
C ASN A 366 16.94 -0.86 4.35
N VAL A 367 16.83 -1.54 3.21
CA VAL A 367 15.88 -1.16 2.13
C VAL A 367 14.41 -1.12 2.57
N ALA A 368 14.03 -1.90 3.58
CA ALA A 368 12.66 -1.97 4.09
C ALA A 368 12.58 -1.82 5.62
N SER A 369 13.54 -1.09 6.23
CA SER A 369 13.49 -0.82 7.67
C SER A 369 12.35 0.13 8.05
N GLY A 370 11.83 -0.02 9.27
CA GLY A 370 10.72 0.78 9.77
C GLY A 370 9.37 0.42 9.16
N SER A 371 9.18 -0.83 8.73
CA SER A 371 7.89 -1.33 8.24
C SER A 371 6.94 -1.72 9.37
N SER A 372 5.63 -1.69 9.10
CA SER A 372 4.57 -2.11 10.03
C SER A 372 4.74 -3.56 10.47
N MET A 373 4.95 -4.47 9.51
CA MET A 373 5.12 -5.90 9.77
C MET A 373 6.34 -6.20 10.65
N ASP A 374 7.50 -5.58 10.34
CA ASP A 374 8.71 -5.77 11.14
C ASP A 374 8.53 -5.26 12.58
N TRP A 375 7.84 -4.11 12.74
CA TRP A 375 7.57 -3.54 14.04
C TRP A 375 6.64 -4.42 14.88
N VAL A 376 5.53 -4.91 14.30
CA VAL A 376 4.59 -5.80 15.00
C VAL A 376 5.29 -7.10 15.40
N ARG A 377 6.03 -7.71 14.49
CA ARG A 377 6.78 -8.94 14.77
C ARG A 377 7.88 -8.72 15.80
N GLY A 378 8.66 -7.65 15.63
CA GLY A 378 9.85 -7.40 16.46
C GLY A 378 9.52 -6.87 17.85
N THR A 379 8.41 -6.11 18.00
CA THR A 379 8.02 -5.50 19.28
C THR A 379 7.18 -6.44 20.14
N TYR A 380 6.21 -7.12 19.54
CA TYR A 380 5.22 -7.94 20.28
C TYR A 380 5.39 -9.44 20.06
N ASN A 381 6.34 -9.83 19.20
CA ASN A 381 6.56 -11.23 18.84
C ASN A 381 5.29 -11.94 18.31
N ILE A 382 4.42 -11.18 17.58
CA ILE A 382 3.23 -11.78 16.96
C ILE A 382 3.67 -12.93 16.06
N PRO A 383 3.22 -14.18 16.32
CA PRO A 383 3.83 -15.35 15.69
C PRO A 383 3.55 -15.47 14.20
N VAL A 384 2.38 -15.01 13.74
CA VAL A 384 1.97 -15.14 12.33
C VAL A 384 1.93 -13.76 11.68
N THR A 385 2.92 -13.46 10.87
CA THR A 385 3.02 -12.16 10.19
C THR A 385 3.33 -12.35 8.71
N TYR A 386 2.46 -11.79 7.85
CA TYR A 386 2.63 -11.82 6.41
C TYR A 386 2.31 -10.48 5.77
N THR A 387 2.94 -10.21 4.63
CA THR A 387 2.54 -9.14 3.72
C THR A 387 2.25 -9.74 2.35
N TYR A 388 1.05 -9.48 1.82
CA TYR A 388 0.73 -9.74 0.43
C TYR A 388 1.15 -8.54 -0.43
N GLU A 389 1.92 -8.80 -1.48
CA GLU A 389 2.03 -7.93 -2.64
C GLU A 389 1.11 -8.52 -3.71
N LEU A 390 -0.04 -7.87 -3.92
CA LEU A 390 -1.10 -8.37 -4.79
C LEU A 390 -0.72 -8.28 -6.28
N ARG A 391 -1.67 -8.55 -7.20
CA ARG A 391 -1.49 -8.40 -8.64
C ARG A 391 -1.03 -6.99 -9.00
N ASP A 392 -0.29 -6.84 -10.07
CA ASP A 392 0.20 -7.86 -10.99
C ASP A 392 1.74 -8.02 -10.90
N THR A 393 2.41 -8.35 -12.00
CA THR A 393 3.88 -8.44 -12.07
C THR A 393 4.49 -7.31 -12.92
N GLY A 394 3.79 -6.17 -13.02
CA GLY A 394 4.28 -4.94 -13.62
C GLY A 394 3.66 -4.56 -14.97
N ARG A 395 2.72 -5.35 -15.54
CA ARG A 395 2.02 -4.94 -16.77
C ARG A 395 1.17 -3.68 -16.54
N TYR A 396 0.46 -3.63 -15.43
CA TYR A 396 -0.35 -2.49 -14.99
C TYR A 396 0.21 -1.83 -13.73
N GLY A 397 0.93 -2.58 -12.90
CA GLY A 397 1.51 -2.11 -11.66
C GLY A 397 0.48 -1.49 -10.73
N PHE A 398 0.66 -0.23 -10.36
CA PHE A 398 -0.29 0.50 -9.49
C PHE A 398 -1.61 0.85 -10.16
N ILE A 399 -1.69 0.80 -11.50
CA ILE A 399 -2.86 1.18 -12.31
C ILE A 399 -3.58 -0.10 -12.76
N LEU A 400 -3.85 -1.01 -11.81
CA LEU A 400 -4.49 -2.28 -12.11
C LEU A 400 -5.96 -2.07 -12.49
N PRO A 401 -6.44 -2.51 -13.67
CA PRO A 401 -7.82 -2.31 -14.09
C PRO A 401 -8.84 -2.88 -13.09
N ALA A 402 -9.95 -2.19 -12.89
CA ALA A 402 -11.02 -2.60 -11.97
C ALA A 402 -11.57 -4.02 -12.24
N SER A 403 -11.51 -4.49 -13.50
CA SER A 403 -11.86 -5.86 -13.88
C SER A 403 -11.01 -6.94 -13.18
N GLN A 404 -9.86 -6.56 -12.63
CA GLN A 404 -8.97 -7.45 -11.87
C GLN A 404 -9.30 -7.52 -10.37
N ILE A 405 -10.19 -6.67 -9.85
CA ILE A 405 -10.53 -6.64 -8.41
C ILE A 405 -11.08 -7.99 -7.96
N ILE A 406 -12.18 -8.44 -8.57
CA ILE A 406 -12.83 -9.70 -8.18
C ILE A 406 -11.91 -10.92 -8.36
N PRO A 407 -11.19 -11.10 -9.48
CA PRO A 407 -10.24 -12.19 -9.60
C PRO A 407 -9.16 -12.17 -8.52
N THR A 408 -8.54 -11.01 -8.24
CA THR A 408 -7.52 -10.87 -7.19
C THR A 408 -8.09 -11.19 -5.80
N ALA A 409 -9.27 -10.66 -5.49
CA ALA A 409 -9.90 -10.84 -4.20
C ALA A 409 -10.30 -12.30 -3.94
N LYS A 410 -10.87 -13.00 -4.93
CA LYS A 410 -11.27 -14.40 -4.80
C LYS A 410 -10.08 -15.34 -4.60
N GLU A 411 -9.00 -15.17 -5.38
CA GLU A 411 -7.81 -16.02 -5.21
C GLU A 411 -7.10 -15.72 -3.88
N THR A 412 -7.13 -14.47 -3.42
CA THR A 412 -6.59 -14.08 -2.10
C THR A 412 -7.41 -14.69 -0.96
N LEU A 413 -8.74 -14.71 -1.08
CA LEU A 413 -9.60 -15.36 -0.09
C LEU A 413 -9.30 -16.86 0.02
N ASP A 414 -9.15 -17.59 -1.11
CA ASP A 414 -8.74 -18.99 -1.07
C ASP A 414 -7.39 -19.18 -0.37
N SER A 415 -6.45 -18.26 -0.60
CA SER A 415 -5.15 -18.27 0.06
C SER A 415 -5.28 -18.10 1.58
N LEU A 416 -6.10 -17.15 2.05
CA LEU A 416 -6.35 -16.90 3.47
C LEU A 416 -7.04 -18.10 4.13
N VAL A 417 -8.05 -18.71 3.47
CA VAL A 417 -8.73 -19.90 3.99
C VAL A 417 -7.72 -21.01 4.27
N VAL A 418 -6.84 -21.31 3.32
CA VAL A 418 -5.82 -22.35 3.50
C VAL A 418 -4.79 -21.95 4.55
N MET A 419 -4.35 -20.69 4.56
CA MET A 419 -3.41 -20.17 5.57
C MET A 419 -3.91 -20.44 6.98
N PHE A 420 -5.13 -20.03 7.30
CA PHE A 420 -5.68 -20.18 8.66
C PHE A 420 -6.09 -21.60 8.99
N GLN A 421 -6.44 -22.44 8.01
CA GLN A 421 -6.63 -23.88 8.22
C GLN A 421 -5.30 -24.56 8.62
N GLN A 422 -4.19 -24.27 7.93
CA GLN A 422 -2.88 -24.85 8.25
C GLN A 422 -2.38 -24.40 9.63
N LEU A 423 -2.63 -23.15 10.02
CA LEU A 423 -2.29 -22.65 11.36
C LEU A 423 -3.03 -23.38 12.48
N GLN A 424 -4.30 -23.72 12.28
CA GLN A 424 -5.06 -24.52 13.27
C GLN A 424 -4.51 -25.92 13.41
N ILE A 425 -4.14 -26.59 12.30
CA ILE A 425 -3.54 -27.92 12.32
C ILE A 425 -2.23 -27.89 13.11
N ALA A 426 -1.36 -26.93 12.86
CA ALA A 426 -0.09 -26.78 13.58
C ALA A 426 -0.29 -26.64 15.10
N HIS A 427 -1.22 -25.80 15.54
CA HIS A 427 -1.56 -25.62 16.96
C HIS A 427 -2.20 -26.86 17.62
N THR A 428 -2.83 -27.75 16.85
CA THR A 428 -3.45 -28.97 17.38
C THR A 428 -2.41 -30.09 17.59
N VAL A 429 -1.34 -30.10 16.81
CA VAL A 429 -0.25 -31.10 16.90
C VAL A 429 0.73 -30.79 18.04
N GLU A 430 0.84 -29.54 18.47
CA GLU A 430 1.71 -29.09 19.58
C GLU A 430 1.07 -29.26 20.99
N LYS A 431 -0.20 -29.62 21.08
CA LYS A 431 -0.93 -29.96 22.31
C LYS A 431 -1.01 -31.46 22.51
#